data_dc4e57a007eb617e45498134d5a085bc
#
_entry.id   dc4e57a007eb617e45498134d5a085bc
#
_cell.length_a   1.000
_cell.length_b   1.000
_cell.length_c   1.000
_cell.angle_alpha   90.00
_cell.angle_beta   90.00
_cell.angle_gamma   90.00
#
_symmetry.space_group_name_H-M   'P 1'
#
loop_
_entity.id
_entity.type
_entity.pdbx_description
1 polymer ?
#
loop_
_entity_poly.entity_id
_entity_poly.type
_entity_poly.pdbx_seq_one_letter_code
_entity_poly.pdbx_strand_id
1 'polypeptide(L)'
;MSNEHGRMEHLRNRLKKAQNHVESGSVTAGSDTVFVPSGSAVLTKMKTYTVNPQQYTVQFTTTGVVKPIAGHKAEVAAPFEGRIVKSFIKLGQKVTTGTPLFQVSSSDYLESVRMFHQAGRERELAEKNYLRKKELMEKGISSSKEYDEAKLEFELADKEYEKTAEILKIFNPDPYNADLGSPLIVRSPISGEVVKTDIVVGQYIKADSDPVVIIADLNKI
;
A
#
# COMPACT_ATOMS: atom_id res chain seq x y z
N MET A 1 -28.64 3.75 9.75
CA MET A 1 -27.95 3.48 11.05
C MET A 1 -28.87 3.19 12.24
N SER A 2 -30.18 3.05 12.05
CA SER A 2 -31.15 2.89 13.18
C SER A 2 -31.57 1.43 13.46
N ASN A 3 -31.18 0.46 12.64
CA ASN A 3 -31.75 -0.91 12.75
C ASN A 3 -30.86 -1.92 13.48
N GLU A 4 -29.59 -1.62 13.69
CA GLU A 4 -28.67 -2.53 14.41
C GLU A 4 -28.72 -2.34 15.93
N HIS A 5 -29.03 -1.14 16.39
CA HIS A 5 -29.16 -0.85 17.82
C HIS A 5 -30.34 -1.58 18.46
N GLY A 6 -31.49 -1.63 17.77
CA GLY A 6 -32.67 -2.37 18.24
C GLY A 6 -32.47 -3.88 18.31
N ARG A 7 -31.66 -4.43 17.40
CA ARG A 7 -31.37 -5.87 17.34
C ARG A 7 -30.45 -6.34 18.47
N MET A 8 -29.50 -5.51 18.83
CA MET A 8 -28.59 -5.77 19.96
C MET A 8 -29.27 -5.66 21.31
N GLU A 9 -30.21 -4.74 21.46
CA GLU A 9 -31.00 -4.57 22.68
C GLU A 9 -31.96 -5.75 22.89
N HIS A 10 -32.56 -6.24 21.83
CA HIS A 10 -33.42 -7.43 21.87
C HIS A 10 -32.64 -8.70 22.27
N LEU A 11 -31.43 -8.87 21.77
CA LEU A 11 -30.55 -9.99 22.15
C LEU A 11 -30.06 -9.88 23.60
N ARG A 12 -29.73 -8.67 24.08
CA ARG A 12 -29.39 -8.42 25.49
C ARG A 12 -30.53 -8.73 26.44
N ASN A 13 -31.76 -8.38 26.06
CA ASN A 13 -32.94 -8.66 26.89
C ASN A 13 -33.29 -10.15 26.91
N ARG A 14 -33.06 -10.88 25.82
CA ARG A 14 -33.20 -12.35 25.80
C ARG A 14 -32.16 -13.05 26.63
N LEU A 15 -30.89 -12.60 26.63
CA LEU A 15 -29.82 -13.10 27.47
C LEU A 15 -30.08 -12.85 28.97
N LYS A 16 -30.51 -11.61 29.35
CA LYS A 16 -30.91 -11.32 30.72
C LYS A 16 -32.09 -12.17 31.19
N LYS A 17 -33.08 -12.44 30.32
CA LYS A 17 -34.21 -13.28 30.65
C LYS A 17 -33.80 -14.76 30.79
N ALA A 18 -32.81 -15.23 30.05
CA ALA A 18 -32.26 -16.57 30.23
C ALA A 18 -31.43 -16.71 31.51
N GLN A 19 -30.62 -15.70 31.86
CA GLN A 19 -29.84 -15.69 33.12
C GLN A 19 -30.75 -15.62 34.35
N ASN A 20 -31.80 -14.81 34.35
CA ASN A 20 -32.76 -14.77 35.47
C ASN A 20 -33.58 -16.07 35.63
N HIS A 21 -33.61 -16.94 34.62
CA HIS A 21 -34.28 -18.23 34.77
C HIS A 21 -33.39 -19.31 35.40
N VAL A 22 -32.07 -19.06 35.50
CA VAL A 22 -31.09 -19.98 36.09
C VAL A 22 -30.89 -19.67 37.59
N GLU A 23 -31.11 -18.41 38.05
CA GLU A 23 -30.89 -18.00 39.44
C GLU A 23 -32.10 -18.11 40.39
N SER A 24 -33.30 -18.41 39.87
CA SER A 24 -34.46 -18.62 40.73
C SER A 24 -34.80 -20.08 40.96
N GLY A 25 -33.80 -20.88 41.33
CA GLY A 25 -33.97 -22.25 41.79
C GLY A 25 -34.31 -22.36 43.27
N SER A 26 -35.20 -21.48 43.79
CA SER A 26 -35.92 -21.76 45.03
C SER A 26 -37.11 -22.62 44.69
N VAL A 27 -36.97 -23.91 44.94
CA VAL A 27 -38.09 -24.83 44.88
C VAL A 27 -39.07 -24.44 46.00
N THR A 28 -40.02 -23.56 45.68
CA THR A 28 -41.23 -23.43 46.47
C THR A 28 -42.04 -24.68 46.20
N ALA A 29 -42.23 -25.49 47.22
CA ALA A 29 -43.10 -26.64 47.24
C ALA A 29 -44.54 -26.20 46.91
N GLY A 30 -44.90 -26.09 45.62
CA GLY A 30 -46.24 -25.92 45.12
C GLY A 30 -46.66 -27.20 44.46
N SER A 31 -47.72 -27.74 44.88
CA SER A 31 -48.67 -28.76 44.39
C SER A 31 -48.31 -29.80 43.30
N ASP A 32 -47.08 -29.85 42.80
CA ASP A 32 -46.67 -30.77 41.72
C ASP A 32 -45.81 -31.95 42.22
N THR A 33 -45.91 -32.28 43.50
CA THR A 33 -45.22 -33.44 44.06
C THR A 33 -46.18 -34.65 43.99
N VAL A 34 -45.85 -35.59 43.10
CA VAL A 34 -46.61 -36.83 43.04
C VAL A 34 -45.99 -37.84 44.00
N PHE A 35 -46.74 -38.18 45.07
CA PHE A 35 -46.34 -39.22 45.98
C PHE A 35 -46.70 -40.60 45.46
N VAL A 36 -45.69 -41.43 45.18
CA VAL A 36 -45.87 -42.79 44.71
C VAL A 36 -45.61 -43.75 45.87
N PRO A 37 -46.64 -44.54 46.35
CA PRO A 37 -46.47 -45.48 47.42
C PRO A 37 -45.43 -46.57 47.08
N SER A 38 -44.66 -47.03 48.07
CA SER A 38 -43.56 -47.98 47.88
C SER A 38 -43.94 -49.35 47.29
N GLY A 39 -45.23 -49.67 47.23
CA GLY A 39 -45.77 -50.88 46.59
C GLY A 39 -46.35 -50.65 45.20
N SER A 40 -46.20 -49.50 44.62
CA SER A 40 -46.82 -49.16 43.32
C SER A 40 -46.08 -49.82 42.14
N ALA A 41 -46.82 -50.47 41.24
CA ALA A 41 -46.29 -51.01 40.01
C ALA A 41 -45.67 -49.96 39.06
N VAL A 42 -45.88 -48.67 39.35
CA VAL A 42 -45.23 -47.57 38.57
C VAL A 42 -43.76 -47.45 38.88
N LEU A 43 -43.31 -47.76 40.14
CA LEU A 43 -41.91 -47.71 40.50
C LEU A 43 -41.03 -48.64 39.68
N THR A 44 -41.54 -49.79 39.25
CA THR A 44 -40.80 -50.75 38.42
C THR A 44 -40.63 -50.27 36.99
N LYS A 45 -41.40 -49.31 36.54
CA LYS A 45 -41.34 -48.68 35.22
C LYS A 45 -40.54 -47.34 35.20
N MET A 46 -40.26 -46.81 36.39
CA MET A 46 -39.50 -45.55 36.50
C MET A 46 -37.99 -45.85 36.30
N LYS A 47 -37.38 -45.11 35.40
CA LYS A 47 -35.93 -45.11 35.19
C LYS A 47 -35.42 -43.71 35.54
N THR A 48 -34.45 -43.65 36.44
CA THR A 48 -33.76 -42.40 36.79
C THR A 48 -32.45 -42.31 36.04
N TYR A 49 -32.16 -41.16 35.50
CA TYR A 49 -30.89 -40.85 34.86
C TYR A 49 -30.20 -39.72 35.62
N THR A 50 -28.93 -39.94 35.90
CA THR A 50 -28.08 -38.85 36.43
C THR A 50 -27.59 -38.03 35.24
N VAL A 51 -28.00 -36.76 35.20
CA VAL A 51 -27.51 -35.82 34.18
C VAL A 51 -26.22 -35.19 34.68
N ASN A 52 -25.13 -35.51 34.05
CA ASN A 52 -23.85 -34.86 34.32
C ASN A 52 -23.66 -33.66 33.38
N PRO A 53 -23.14 -32.54 33.87
CA PRO A 53 -22.83 -31.42 33.02
C PRO A 53 -21.74 -31.84 32.02
N GLN A 54 -22.02 -31.64 30.75
CA GLN A 54 -21.05 -31.86 29.66
C GLN A 54 -20.64 -30.54 29.06
N GLN A 55 -19.37 -30.45 28.66
CA GLN A 55 -18.92 -29.30 27.87
C GLN A 55 -19.58 -29.35 26.50
N TYR A 56 -20.26 -28.28 26.16
CA TYR A 56 -20.90 -28.09 24.88
C TYR A 56 -20.10 -27.08 24.05
N THR A 57 -19.52 -27.54 22.93
CA THR A 57 -18.76 -26.67 22.02
C THR A 57 -19.62 -26.33 20.82
N VAL A 58 -19.83 -25.04 20.59
CA VAL A 58 -20.49 -24.55 19.39
C VAL A 58 -19.42 -24.04 18.41
N GLN A 59 -19.42 -24.62 17.22
CA GLN A 59 -18.58 -24.12 16.12
C GLN A 59 -19.38 -23.16 15.26
N PHE A 60 -18.81 -21.97 15.04
CA PHE A 60 -19.33 -21.03 14.07
C PHE A 60 -18.40 -20.97 12.88
N THR A 61 -18.96 -21.16 11.69
CA THR A 61 -18.25 -20.94 10.42
C THR A 61 -18.73 -19.61 9.87
N THR A 62 -17.78 -18.72 9.61
CA THR A 62 -18.05 -17.43 8.97
C THR A 62 -17.10 -17.23 7.81
N THR A 63 -17.53 -16.46 6.82
CA THR A 63 -16.66 -16.02 5.74
C THR A 63 -16.08 -14.66 6.06
N GLY A 64 -14.82 -14.45 5.71
CA GLY A 64 -14.12 -13.18 5.89
C GLY A 64 -13.20 -12.91 4.70
N VAL A 65 -12.89 -11.65 4.49
CA VAL A 65 -11.90 -11.20 3.51
C VAL A 65 -10.70 -10.64 4.27
N VAL A 66 -9.54 -11.23 4.04
CA VAL A 66 -8.28 -10.73 4.59
C VAL A 66 -7.85 -9.50 3.79
N LYS A 67 -7.62 -8.39 4.49
CA LYS A 67 -7.14 -7.14 3.89
C LYS A 67 -5.87 -6.70 4.60
N PRO A 68 -4.88 -6.14 3.87
CA PRO A 68 -3.70 -5.56 4.52
C PRO A 68 -4.09 -4.37 5.40
N ILE A 69 -3.36 -4.18 6.49
CA ILE A 69 -3.52 -3.00 7.38
C ILE A 69 -3.19 -1.73 6.58
N ALA A 70 -3.82 -0.61 6.95
CA ALA A 70 -3.53 0.69 6.36
C ALA A 70 -2.02 1.02 6.45
N GLY A 71 -1.43 1.50 5.34
CA GLY A 71 0.01 1.77 5.23
C GLY A 71 0.87 0.56 4.82
N HIS A 72 0.31 -0.65 4.76
CA HIS A 72 1.00 -1.87 4.31
C HIS A 72 0.57 -2.32 2.90
N LYS A 73 -0.02 -1.42 2.13
CA LYS A 73 -0.44 -1.60 0.74
C LYS A 73 0.11 -0.46 -0.09
N ALA A 74 0.67 -0.76 -1.25
CA ALA A 74 1.05 0.22 -2.26
C ALA A 74 0.28 -0.05 -3.56
N GLU A 75 -0.30 0.99 -4.10
CA GLU A 75 -0.93 1.01 -5.40
C GLU A 75 -0.01 1.72 -6.37
N VAL A 76 0.47 1.01 -7.38
CA VAL A 76 1.47 1.50 -8.32
C VAL A 76 0.80 1.77 -9.66
N ALA A 77 0.69 3.05 -10.00
CA ALA A 77 0.30 3.54 -11.32
C ALA A 77 1.52 3.91 -12.15
N ALA A 78 1.35 4.17 -13.44
CA ALA A 78 2.41 4.72 -14.27
C ALA A 78 2.47 6.25 -14.04
N PRO A 79 3.65 6.81 -13.74
CA PRO A 79 3.80 8.24 -13.49
C PRO A 79 3.75 9.08 -14.78
N PHE A 80 3.92 8.43 -15.93
CA PHE A 80 3.84 9.04 -17.27
C PHE A 80 2.95 8.20 -18.17
N GLU A 81 2.29 8.83 -19.11
CA GLU A 81 1.60 8.11 -20.17
C GLU A 81 2.58 7.44 -21.11
N GLY A 82 2.18 6.31 -21.67
CA GLY A 82 3.02 5.59 -22.61
C GLY A 82 2.60 4.14 -22.80
N ARG A 83 3.43 3.41 -23.52
CA ARG A 83 3.21 1.99 -23.82
C ARG A 83 4.03 1.10 -22.90
N ILE A 84 3.37 0.11 -22.31
CA ILE A 84 4.06 -0.94 -21.55
C ILE A 84 4.90 -1.79 -22.51
N VAL A 85 6.22 -1.83 -22.29
CA VAL A 85 7.15 -2.61 -23.14
C VAL A 85 7.47 -3.96 -22.53
N LYS A 86 7.52 -4.02 -21.18
CA LYS A 86 7.92 -5.25 -20.49
C LYS A 86 7.32 -5.29 -19.08
N SER A 87 6.97 -6.50 -18.63
CA SER A 87 6.66 -6.82 -17.24
C SER A 87 7.79 -7.67 -16.66
N PHE A 88 8.17 -7.38 -15.41
CA PHE A 88 9.21 -8.12 -14.67
C PHE A 88 8.63 -8.95 -13.53
N ILE A 89 7.32 -8.85 -13.27
CA ILE A 89 6.67 -9.45 -12.13
C ILE A 89 5.53 -10.38 -12.54
N LYS A 90 5.16 -11.25 -11.60
CA LYS A 90 4.01 -12.15 -11.68
C LYS A 90 3.14 -11.98 -10.43
N LEU A 91 1.86 -12.33 -10.54
CA LEU A 91 0.97 -12.41 -9.39
C LEU A 91 1.53 -13.38 -8.34
N GLY A 92 1.47 -13.00 -7.06
CA GLY A 92 2.01 -13.79 -5.94
C GLY A 92 3.54 -13.68 -5.77
N GLN A 93 4.23 -12.90 -6.60
CA GLN A 93 5.68 -12.74 -6.49
C GLN A 93 6.04 -11.83 -5.32
N LYS A 94 7.02 -12.23 -4.50
CA LYS A 94 7.61 -11.38 -3.46
C LYS A 94 8.56 -10.37 -4.10
N VAL A 95 8.44 -9.12 -3.70
CA VAL A 95 9.26 -7.99 -4.15
C VAL A 95 9.78 -7.22 -2.95
N THR A 96 10.91 -6.55 -3.13
CA THR A 96 11.50 -5.62 -2.17
C THR A 96 11.42 -4.20 -2.73
N THR A 97 11.53 -3.21 -1.84
CA THR A 97 11.65 -1.81 -2.26
C THR A 97 12.73 -1.65 -3.34
N GLY A 98 12.40 -0.95 -4.44
CA GLY A 98 13.30 -0.77 -5.58
C GLY A 98 13.27 -1.89 -6.63
N THR A 99 12.61 -3.04 -6.38
CA THR A 99 12.47 -4.11 -7.38
C THR A 99 11.76 -3.57 -8.63
N PRO A 100 12.30 -3.81 -9.86
CA PRO A 100 11.63 -3.41 -11.10
C PRO A 100 10.32 -4.18 -11.29
N LEU A 101 9.24 -3.45 -11.59
CA LEU A 101 7.91 -4.00 -11.78
C LEU A 101 7.56 -4.12 -13.26
N PHE A 102 7.63 -3.02 -13.97
CA PHE A 102 7.36 -2.96 -15.39
C PHE A 102 8.10 -1.79 -16.05
N GLN A 103 8.11 -1.79 -17.35
CA GLN A 103 8.82 -0.84 -18.21
C GLN A 103 7.83 -0.11 -19.11
N VAL A 104 7.91 1.22 -19.15
CA VAL A 104 7.05 2.08 -19.97
C VAL A 104 7.90 2.89 -20.95
N SER A 105 7.54 2.84 -22.21
CA SER A 105 8.06 3.76 -23.23
C SER A 105 7.15 4.99 -23.25
N SER A 106 7.69 6.13 -22.79
CA SER A 106 6.98 7.41 -22.66
C SER A 106 7.77 8.53 -23.34
N SER A 107 7.08 9.34 -24.15
CA SER A 107 7.64 10.55 -24.76
C SER A 107 7.98 11.61 -23.71
N ASP A 108 7.13 11.77 -22.71
CA ASP A 108 7.29 12.81 -21.68
C ASP A 108 8.47 12.52 -20.76
N TYR A 109 8.66 11.23 -20.43
CA TYR A 109 9.86 10.80 -19.72
C TYR A 109 11.12 11.07 -20.53
N LEU A 110 11.13 10.72 -21.82
CA LEU A 110 12.26 10.98 -22.72
C LEU A 110 12.56 12.48 -22.85
N GLU A 111 11.53 13.32 -22.90
CA GLU A 111 11.72 14.76 -22.94
C GLU A 111 12.34 15.27 -21.63
N SER A 112 11.92 14.75 -20.46
CA SER A 112 12.51 15.09 -19.17
C SER A 112 14.00 14.69 -19.11
N VAL A 113 14.35 13.50 -19.61
CA VAL A 113 15.75 13.06 -19.72
C VAL A 113 16.55 13.96 -20.68
N ARG A 114 15.97 14.34 -21.81
CA ARG A 114 16.59 15.27 -22.76
C ARG A 114 16.89 16.64 -22.12
N MET A 115 15.91 17.20 -21.38
CA MET A 115 16.10 18.47 -20.68
C MET A 115 17.23 18.41 -19.66
N PHE A 116 17.32 17.32 -18.91
CA PHE A 116 18.40 17.11 -17.95
C PHE A 116 19.79 17.09 -18.64
N HIS A 117 19.95 16.33 -19.72
CA HIS A 117 21.21 16.28 -20.47
C HIS A 117 21.55 17.63 -21.11
N GLN A 118 20.55 18.38 -21.58
CA GLN A 118 20.76 19.71 -22.12
C GLN A 118 21.25 20.67 -21.03
N ALA A 119 20.58 20.73 -19.89
CA ALA A 119 20.99 21.56 -18.76
C ALA A 119 22.42 21.21 -18.27
N GLY A 120 22.77 19.93 -18.28
CA GLY A 120 24.13 19.47 -17.95
C GLY A 120 25.19 20.02 -18.89
N ARG A 121 24.91 20.07 -20.18
CA ARG A 121 25.83 20.63 -21.19
C ARG A 121 25.93 22.16 -21.10
N GLU A 122 24.83 22.84 -20.86
CA GLU A 122 24.79 24.29 -20.66
C GLU A 122 25.57 24.69 -19.40
N ARG A 123 25.40 23.93 -18.29
CA ARG A 123 26.20 24.09 -17.08
C ARG A 123 27.69 23.91 -17.34
N GLU A 124 28.09 22.87 -18.02
CA GLU A 124 29.50 22.59 -18.35
C GLU A 124 30.12 23.72 -19.21
N LEU A 125 29.36 24.25 -20.16
CA LEU A 125 29.81 25.37 -21.00
C LEU A 125 29.97 26.65 -20.16
N ALA A 126 28.97 26.98 -19.34
CA ALA A 126 29.01 28.15 -18.46
C ALA A 126 30.16 28.04 -17.43
N GLU A 127 30.41 26.87 -16.86
CA GLU A 127 31.52 26.61 -15.93
C GLU A 127 32.87 26.88 -16.60
N LYS A 128 33.10 26.35 -17.81
CA LYS A 128 34.32 26.59 -18.56
C LYS A 128 34.51 28.09 -18.89
N ASN A 129 33.43 28.79 -19.21
CA ASN A 129 33.49 30.23 -19.47
C ASN A 129 33.83 31.01 -18.19
N TYR A 130 33.16 30.69 -17.08
CA TYR A 130 33.43 31.29 -15.79
C TYR A 130 34.89 31.09 -15.37
N LEU A 131 35.41 29.85 -15.44
CA LEU A 131 36.80 29.54 -15.07
C LEU A 131 37.81 30.31 -15.93
N ARG A 132 37.55 30.41 -17.23
CA ARG A 132 38.38 31.19 -18.17
C ARG A 132 38.37 32.68 -17.83
N LYS A 133 37.19 33.26 -17.56
CA LYS A 133 37.09 34.68 -17.18
C LYS A 133 37.74 34.98 -15.84
N LYS A 134 37.65 34.05 -14.89
CA LYS A 134 38.35 34.13 -13.62
C LYS A 134 39.87 34.20 -13.80
N GLU A 135 40.45 33.33 -14.59
CA GLU A 135 41.88 33.31 -14.88
C GLU A 135 42.34 34.60 -15.59
N LEU A 136 41.55 35.10 -16.56
CA LEU A 136 41.88 36.32 -17.27
C LEU A 136 41.77 37.55 -16.37
N MET A 137 40.81 37.57 -15.44
CA MET A 137 40.72 38.64 -14.44
C MET A 137 41.89 38.65 -13.48
N GLU A 138 42.33 37.49 -13.00
CA GLU A 138 43.51 37.33 -12.12
C GLU A 138 44.80 37.82 -12.80
N LYS A 139 44.87 37.71 -14.15
CA LYS A 139 45.98 38.21 -14.95
C LYS A 139 45.79 39.71 -15.37
N GLY A 140 44.72 40.36 -14.91
CA GLY A 140 44.46 41.77 -15.24
C GLY A 140 44.02 42.03 -16.69
N ILE A 141 43.56 40.99 -17.42
CA ILE A 141 43.19 41.07 -18.86
C ILE A 141 41.67 41.26 -19.03
N SER A 142 40.86 40.65 -18.13
CA SER A 142 39.40 40.78 -18.16
C SER A 142 38.90 41.77 -17.10
N SER A 143 37.76 42.40 -17.36
CA SER A 143 37.14 43.34 -16.39
C SER A 143 36.38 42.52 -15.30
N SER A 144 36.22 43.15 -14.12
CA SER A 144 35.40 42.59 -13.05
C SER A 144 33.97 42.31 -13.51
N LYS A 145 33.42 43.22 -14.37
CA LYS A 145 32.08 43.05 -14.92
C LYS A 145 31.94 41.75 -15.73
N GLU A 146 32.88 41.44 -16.60
CA GLU A 146 32.84 40.22 -17.42
C GLU A 146 32.97 38.96 -16.58
N TYR A 147 33.74 39.00 -15.48
CA TYR A 147 33.82 37.93 -14.51
C TYR A 147 32.49 37.73 -13.77
N ASP A 148 31.87 38.78 -13.29
CA ASP A 148 30.61 38.74 -12.56
C ASP A 148 29.47 38.23 -13.45
N GLU A 149 29.42 38.65 -14.74
CA GLU A 149 28.47 38.14 -15.71
C GLU A 149 28.65 36.63 -15.96
N ALA A 150 29.88 36.17 -16.20
CA ALA A 150 30.16 34.73 -16.41
C ALA A 150 29.88 33.90 -15.15
N LYS A 151 30.12 34.45 -13.97
CA LYS A 151 29.79 33.80 -12.70
C LYS A 151 28.28 33.62 -12.53
N LEU A 152 27.51 34.68 -12.80
CA LEU A 152 26.04 34.64 -12.73
C LEU A 152 25.46 33.62 -13.74
N GLU A 153 26.00 33.61 -14.96
CA GLU A 153 25.58 32.64 -16.01
C GLU A 153 25.79 31.19 -15.52
N PHE A 154 26.96 30.90 -14.93
CA PHE A 154 27.25 29.59 -14.35
C PHE A 154 26.31 29.25 -13.18
N GLU A 155 26.07 30.17 -12.25
CA GLU A 155 25.17 29.95 -11.12
C GLU A 155 23.73 29.64 -11.59
N LEU A 156 23.25 30.34 -12.63
CA LEU A 156 21.92 30.07 -13.20
C LEU A 156 21.86 28.70 -13.89
N ALA A 157 22.88 28.34 -14.69
CA ALA A 157 22.95 27.05 -15.34
C ALA A 157 23.08 25.88 -14.34
N ASP A 158 23.81 26.08 -13.26
CA ASP A 158 23.95 25.10 -12.18
C ASP A 158 22.59 24.85 -11.49
N LYS A 159 21.84 25.92 -11.19
CA LYS A 159 20.49 25.80 -10.61
C LYS A 159 19.48 25.13 -11.55
N GLU A 160 19.54 25.38 -12.84
CA GLU A 160 18.67 24.70 -13.81
C GLU A 160 19.02 23.21 -13.92
N TYR A 161 20.32 22.87 -13.88
CA TYR A 161 20.77 21.47 -13.84
C TYR A 161 20.30 20.74 -12.57
N GLU A 162 20.48 21.35 -11.39
CA GLU A 162 19.96 20.82 -10.13
C GLU A 162 18.45 20.58 -10.18
N LYS A 163 17.69 21.56 -10.67
CA LYS A 163 16.24 21.47 -10.81
C LYS A 163 15.81 20.31 -11.71
N THR A 164 16.43 20.17 -12.88
CA THR A 164 16.10 19.07 -13.79
C THR A 164 16.50 17.70 -13.23
N ALA A 165 17.59 17.61 -12.47
CA ALA A 165 18.00 16.40 -11.75
C ALA A 165 16.95 16.01 -10.67
N GLU A 166 16.48 16.98 -9.88
CA GLU A 166 15.46 16.72 -8.84
C GLU A 166 14.13 16.24 -9.45
N ILE A 167 13.72 16.81 -10.57
CA ILE A 167 12.53 16.34 -11.30
C ILE A 167 12.69 14.87 -11.71
N LEU A 168 13.83 14.50 -12.27
CA LEU A 168 14.09 13.11 -12.68
C LEU A 168 14.19 12.13 -11.51
N LYS A 169 14.73 12.56 -10.36
CA LYS A 169 14.83 11.71 -9.15
C LYS A 169 13.48 11.21 -8.65
N ILE A 170 12.40 11.96 -8.89
CA ILE A 170 11.03 11.54 -8.52
C ILE A 170 10.71 10.18 -9.19
N PHE A 171 11.20 9.94 -10.40
CA PHE A 171 10.84 8.79 -11.23
C PHE A 171 12.00 7.80 -11.39
N ASN A 172 13.23 8.28 -11.33
CA ASN A 172 14.45 7.50 -11.46
C ASN A 172 15.41 7.86 -10.31
N PRO A 173 15.65 6.94 -9.35
CA PRO A 173 16.55 7.21 -8.22
C PRO A 173 17.97 7.61 -8.63
N ASP A 174 18.40 7.22 -9.82
CA ASP A 174 19.69 7.58 -10.39
C ASP A 174 19.53 8.28 -11.75
N PRO A 175 19.24 9.61 -11.74
CA PRO A 175 19.05 10.37 -12.96
C PRO A 175 20.34 10.51 -13.80
N TYR A 176 21.51 10.40 -13.16
CA TYR A 176 22.81 10.58 -13.83
C TYR A 176 23.15 9.43 -14.80
N ASN A 177 22.55 8.26 -14.59
CA ASN A 177 22.64 7.09 -15.46
C ASN A 177 21.41 6.91 -16.38
N ALA A 178 20.59 7.95 -16.51
CA ALA A 178 19.47 7.94 -17.44
C ALA A 178 19.93 8.18 -18.87
N ASP A 179 19.94 7.12 -19.70
CA ASP A 179 20.28 7.24 -21.10
C ASP A 179 19.11 7.77 -21.94
N LEU A 180 19.44 8.60 -22.94
CA LEU A 180 18.49 9.01 -23.98
C LEU A 180 18.00 7.79 -24.76
N GLY A 181 16.68 7.53 -24.70
CA GLY A 181 16.05 6.39 -25.38
C GLY A 181 15.78 5.19 -24.49
N SER A 182 16.26 5.17 -23.26
CA SER A 182 15.90 4.13 -22.29
C SER A 182 14.47 4.31 -21.79
N PRO A 183 13.64 3.24 -21.82
CA PRO A 183 12.29 3.34 -21.25
C PRO A 183 12.33 3.46 -19.73
N LEU A 184 11.31 4.11 -19.18
CA LEU A 184 11.14 4.25 -17.74
C LEU A 184 10.91 2.89 -17.08
N ILE A 185 11.66 2.58 -16.03
CA ILE A 185 11.46 1.40 -15.18
C ILE A 185 10.71 1.83 -13.92
N VAL A 186 9.45 1.41 -13.81
CA VAL A 186 8.66 1.61 -12.59
C VAL A 186 9.07 0.56 -11.55
N ARG A 187 9.35 1.02 -10.33
CA ARG A 187 9.88 0.19 -9.25
C ARG A 187 8.92 0.11 -8.08
N SER A 188 9.06 -0.93 -7.27
CA SER A 188 8.27 -1.11 -6.05
C SER A 188 8.63 -0.05 -4.99
N PRO A 189 7.65 0.67 -4.43
CA PRO A 189 7.89 1.60 -3.32
C PRO A 189 8.03 0.90 -1.97
N ILE A 190 7.50 -0.32 -1.84
CA ILE A 190 7.52 -1.11 -0.60
C ILE A 190 7.99 -2.54 -0.85
N SER A 191 8.37 -3.22 0.24
CA SER A 191 8.55 -4.67 0.22
C SER A 191 7.22 -5.36 0.51
N GLY A 192 6.93 -6.48 -0.17
CA GLY A 192 5.68 -7.22 -0.02
C GLY A 192 5.48 -8.25 -1.12
N GLU A 193 4.23 -8.61 -1.35
CA GLU A 193 3.80 -9.55 -2.38
C GLU A 193 2.87 -8.86 -3.39
N VAL A 194 2.99 -9.20 -4.65
CA VAL A 194 2.12 -8.69 -5.72
C VAL A 194 0.76 -9.37 -5.60
N VAL A 195 -0.22 -8.64 -5.08
CA VAL A 195 -1.61 -9.15 -4.86
C VAL A 195 -2.54 -8.88 -6.04
N LYS A 196 -2.17 -7.94 -6.92
CA LYS A 196 -2.89 -7.66 -8.17
C LYS A 196 -1.91 -7.16 -9.23
N THR A 197 -2.09 -7.59 -10.47
CA THR A 197 -1.38 -7.07 -11.63
C THR A 197 -2.29 -7.10 -12.86
N ASP A 198 -2.52 -5.93 -13.45
CA ASP A 198 -3.31 -5.73 -14.66
C ASP A 198 -2.39 -5.31 -15.83
N ILE A 199 -1.11 -5.66 -15.76
CA ILE A 199 -0.12 -5.33 -16.78
C ILE A 199 -0.34 -6.16 -18.05
N VAL A 200 -0.62 -5.47 -19.16
CA VAL A 200 -0.63 -6.07 -20.51
C VAL A 200 0.48 -5.44 -21.34
N VAL A 201 1.46 -6.24 -21.77
CA VAL A 201 2.54 -5.76 -22.63
C VAL A 201 1.96 -5.30 -23.97
N GLY A 202 2.38 -4.10 -24.40
CA GLY A 202 1.87 -3.44 -25.60
C GLY A 202 0.68 -2.49 -25.34
N GLN A 203 0.05 -2.54 -24.18
CA GLN A 203 -1.03 -1.64 -23.80
C GLN A 203 -0.49 -0.21 -23.62
N TYR A 204 -1.27 0.76 -24.08
CA TYR A 204 -1.06 2.17 -23.78
C TYR A 204 -1.78 2.53 -22.47
N ILE A 205 -1.06 3.15 -21.55
CA ILE A 205 -1.58 3.64 -20.28
C ILE A 205 -1.48 5.17 -20.24
N LYS A 206 -2.47 5.81 -19.63
CA LYS A 206 -2.46 7.26 -19.39
C LYS A 206 -1.77 7.53 -18.05
N ALA A 207 -1.20 8.73 -17.91
CA ALA A 207 -0.74 9.21 -16.61
C ALA A 207 -1.91 9.24 -15.62
N ASP A 208 -1.64 8.94 -14.35
CA ASP A 208 -2.63 8.92 -13.27
C ASP A 208 -3.86 8.00 -13.52
N SER A 209 -3.70 6.99 -14.40
CA SER A 209 -4.71 5.94 -14.56
C SER A 209 -4.80 5.05 -13.32
N ASP A 210 -5.82 4.18 -13.29
CA ASP A 210 -5.97 3.19 -12.22
C ASP A 210 -4.67 2.41 -11.99
N PRO A 211 -4.36 2.06 -10.74
CA PRO A 211 -3.15 1.30 -10.41
C PRO A 211 -3.07 -0.02 -11.16
N VAL A 212 -1.98 -0.24 -11.89
CA VAL A 212 -1.75 -1.47 -12.67
C VAL A 212 -1.11 -2.59 -11.84
N VAL A 213 -0.53 -2.24 -10.69
CA VAL A 213 0.05 -3.20 -9.73
C VAL A 213 -0.35 -2.81 -8.32
N ILE A 214 -0.74 -3.82 -7.54
CA ILE A 214 -0.96 -3.66 -6.09
C ILE A 214 -0.02 -4.60 -5.36
N ILE A 215 0.74 -4.03 -4.42
CA ILE A 215 1.69 -4.74 -3.57
C ILE A 215 1.20 -4.62 -2.14
N ALA A 216 1.21 -5.73 -1.39
CA ALA A 216 0.82 -5.75 0.01
C ALA A 216 1.86 -6.49 0.87
N ASP A 217 2.15 -5.95 2.04
CA ASP A 217 2.90 -6.66 3.07
C ASP A 217 1.93 -7.56 3.84
N LEU A 218 1.94 -8.85 3.49
CA LEU A 218 1.05 -9.84 4.09
C LEU A 218 1.55 -10.37 5.46
N ASN A 219 2.69 -9.90 5.95
CA ASN A 219 3.17 -10.25 7.29
C ASN A 219 2.42 -9.48 8.40
N LYS A 220 1.67 -8.45 8.01
CA LYS A 220 0.85 -7.61 8.92
C LYS A 220 -0.56 -7.53 8.37
N ILE A 221 -1.43 -8.36 8.96
CA ILE A 221 -2.83 -8.55 8.57
C ILE A 221 -3.73 -8.09 9.73
#